data_53d8262d8ccc559db0f903f1118a30db
#
_entry.id   53d8262d8ccc559db0f903f1118a30db
#
_cell.length_a   1.000
_cell.length_b   1.000
_cell.length_c   1.000
_cell.angle_alpha   90.00
_cell.angle_beta   90.00
_cell.angle_gamma   90.00
#
_symmetry.space_group_name_H-M   'P 1'
#
loop_
_entity.id
_entity.type
_entity.pdbx_description
1 polymer ?
#
loop_
_entity_poly.entity_id
_entity_poly.type
_entity_poly.pdbx_seq_one_letter_code
_entity_poly.pdbx_strand_id
1 'polypeptide(L)'
;MHPGSPDVLYQQNHVGVYRSRDKGTTWERIDEGLPYDFGFAMTVHPRDPNVCYTIPLEPQEYSFRATDGALTVYKSGKKSWRKLTRGLPQKNAYLSILRQAMDSDSLDPAGIYFGTAGGQVFASNDDGTTWKVAAGHLPPIYSVTAAVVE
;
A
#
# COMPACT_ATOMS: atom_id res chain seq x y z
N MET A 1 -1.82 11.29 5.76
CA MET A 1 -2.98 12.15 6.12
C MET A 1 -4.03 12.01 5.04
N HIS A 2 -5.31 11.88 5.42
CA HIS A 2 -6.41 11.81 4.46
C HIS A 2 -6.71 13.21 3.89
N PRO A 3 -6.81 13.39 2.57
CA PRO A 3 -6.93 14.73 1.96
C PRO A 3 -8.23 15.46 2.34
N GLY A 4 -9.36 14.76 2.42
CA GLY A 4 -10.66 15.33 2.80
C GLY A 4 -10.98 15.31 4.30
N SER A 5 -10.11 14.72 5.13
CA SER A 5 -10.28 14.60 6.59
C SER A 5 -8.92 14.68 7.28
N PRO A 6 -8.35 15.90 7.41
CA PRO A 6 -6.96 16.08 7.85
C PRO A 6 -6.69 15.63 9.29
N ASP A 7 -7.74 15.38 10.08
CA ASP A 7 -7.64 14.81 11.43
C ASP A 7 -7.32 13.31 11.40
N VAL A 8 -7.55 12.65 10.25
CA VAL A 8 -7.29 11.22 10.08
C VAL A 8 -5.90 11.00 9.51
N LEU A 9 -5.06 10.36 10.30
CA LEU A 9 -3.70 10.01 9.94
C LEU A 9 -3.53 8.49 9.92
N TYR A 10 -2.69 8.01 9.05
CA TYR A 10 -2.26 6.62 9.00
C TYR A 10 -0.75 6.52 9.02
N GLN A 11 -0.25 5.46 9.62
CA GLN A 11 1.18 5.15 9.69
C GLN A 11 1.41 3.66 9.51
N GLN A 12 2.27 3.29 8.59
CA GLN A 12 2.91 1.98 8.52
C GLN A 12 4.35 2.13 8.99
N ASN A 13 4.77 1.30 9.90
CA ASN A 13 6.16 1.22 10.37
C ASN A 13 6.63 -0.25 10.46
N HIS A 14 7.77 -0.50 11.11
CA HIS A 14 8.34 -1.84 11.21
C HIS A 14 7.68 -2.74 12.26
N VAL A 15 6.70 -2.23 12.99
CA VAL A 15 6.05 -2.96 14.10
C VAL A 15 4.53 -2.79 14.10
N GLY A 16 3.94 -2.32 13.00
CA GLY A 16 2.49 -2.25 12.87
C GLY A 16 1.96 -1.22 11.89
N VAL A 17 0.64 -1.27 11.73
CA VAL A 17 -0.17 -0.27 11.03
C VAL A 17 -1.04 0.43 12.05
N TYR A 18 -1.03 1.74 12.02
CA TYR A 18 -1.73 2.58 13.00
C TYR A 18 -2.61 3.62 12.31
N ARG A 19 -3.66 4.01 13.01
CA ARG A 19 -4.56 5.09 12.62
C ARG A 19 -4.76 6.05 13.78
N SER A 20 -4.74 7.34 13.50
CA SER A 20 -5.23 8.40 14.39
C SER A 20 -6.47 9.05 13.79
N ARG A 21 -7.37 9.53 14.63
CA ARG A 21 -8.58 10.30 14.25
C ARG A 21 -8.61 11.68 14.89
N ASP A 22 -7.56 12.08 15.58
CA ASP A 22 -7.42 13.28 16.40
C ASP A 22 -6.08 14.00 16.17
N LYS A 23 -5.65 14.06 14.92
CA LYS A 23 -4.42 14.74 14.46
C LYS A 23 -3.15 14.16 15.09
N GLY A 24 -3.16 12.87 15.44
CA GLY A 24 -2.00 12.18 16.00
C GLY A 24 -1.91 12.23 17.52
N THR A 25 -2.92 12.73 18.22
CA THR A 25 -2.96 12.75 19.68
C THR A 25 -3.06 11.33 20.25
N THR A 26 -3.91 10.50 19.65
CA THR A 26 -4.01 9.06 19.98
C THR A 26 -3.87 8.21 18.73
N TRP A 27 -3.39 6.96 18.90
CA TRP A 27 -3.17 6.02 17.83
C TRP A 27 -3.78 4.65 18.17
N GLU A 28 -4.58 4.14 17.24
CA GLU A 28 -5.16 2.81 17.26
C GLU A 28 -4.32 1.89 16.37
N ARG A 29 -3.89 0.74 16.88
CA ARG A 29 -3.25 -0.30 16.07
C ARG A 29 -4.32 -1.05 15.27
N ILE A 30 -4.13 -1.19 13.95
CA ILE A 30 -5.14 -1.72 13.03
C ILE A 30 -4.64 -2.86 12.14
N ASP A 31 -3.51 -3.46 12.43
CA ASP A 31 -2.86 -4.51 11.61
C ASP A 31 -3.35 -5.94 11.89
N GLU A 32 -4.35 -6.14 12.74
CA GLU A 32 -4.91 -7.45 13.01
C GLU A 32 -5.42 -8.11 11.70
N GLY A 33 -4.89 -9.31 11.40
CA GLY A 33 -5.21 -10.05 10.18
C GLY A 33 -4.27 -9.80 8.99
N LEU A 34 -3.27 -8.94 9.13
CA LEU A 34 -2.15 -8.87 8.19
C LEU A 34 -1.16 -10.03 8.44
N PRO A 35 -0.43 -10.50 7.42
CA PRO A 35 0.52 -11.61 7.57
C PRO A 35 1.75 -11.21 8.38
N TYR A 36 2.14 -9.94 8.32
CA TYR A 36 3.24 -9.33 9.08
C TYR A 36 2.86 -7.90 9.47
N ASP A 37 3.40 -7.46 10.58
CA ASP A 37 3.31 -6.07 11.04
C ASP A 37 4.38 -5.15 10.41
N PHE A 38 5.38 -5.77 9.77
CA PHE A 38 6.47 -5.08 9.10
C PHE A 38 6.08 -4.60 7.70
N GLY A 39 6.39 -3.34 7.36
CA GLY A 39 6.22 -2.77 6.03
C GLY A 39 6.67 -1.32 5.93
N PHE A 40 6.54 -0.75 4.73
CA PHE A 40 6.91 0.63 4.43
C PHE A 40 5.80 1.37 3.69
N ALA A 41 5.38 0.80 2.55
CA ALA A 41 4.50 1.46 1.60
C ALA A 41 3.05 1.46 2.07
N MET A 42 2.45 2.63 2.06
CA MET A 42 1.06 2.85 2.43
C MET A 42 0.49 4.04 1.67
N THR A 43 -0.77 3.94 1.26
CA THR A 43 -1.57 5.09 0.83
C THR A 43 -2.97 5.05 1.43
N VAL A 44 -3.67 6.20 1.45
CA VAL A 44 -5.05 6.30 1.92
C VAL A 44 -5.99 6.38 0.73
N HIS A 45 -7.21 5.88 0.90
CA HIS A 45 -8.24 6.06 -0.12
C HIS A 45 -8.64 7.55 -0.18
N PRO A 46 -8.68 8.20 -1.36
CA PRO A 46 -8.83 9.66 -1.46
C PRO A 46 -10.16 10.20 -0.94
N ARG A 47 -11.22 9.37 -0.94
CA ARG A 47 -12.58 9.77 -0.55
C ARG A 47 -13.14 9.08 0.70
N ASP A 48 -12.52 7.98 1.15
CA ASP A 48 -12.96 7.28 2.38
C ASP A 48 -11.87 7.34 3.46
N PRO A 49 -12.05 8.18 4.50
CA PRO A 49 -11.07 8.32 5.57
C PRO A 49 -10.90 7.06 6.44
N ASN A 50 -11.71 6.03 6.22
CA ASN A 50 -11.60 4.76 6.94
C ASN A 50 -10.82 3.70 6.16
N VAL A 51 -10.40 4.00 4.95
CA VAL A 51 -9.74 3.05 4.06
C VAL A 51 -8.30 3.47 3.76
N CYS A 52 -7.39 2.53 3.95
CA CYS A 52 -6.00 2.63 3.50
C CYS A 52 -5.57 1.34 2.81
N TYR A 53 -4.44 1.42 2.12
CA TYR A 53 -3.80 0.32 1.42
C TYR A 53 -2.37 0.18 1.92
N THR A 54 -1.91 -1.06 2.08
CA THR A 54 -0.53 -1.36 2.45
C THR A 54 -0.06 -2.66 1.83
N ILE A 55 1.26 -2.86 1.80
CA ILE A 55 1.90 -4.09 1.35
C ILE A 55 2.85 -4.55 2.46
N PRO A 56 2.39 -5.39 3.39
CA PRO A 56 3.25 -6.00 4.40
C PRO A 56 4.35 -6.83 3.74
N LEU A 57 5.53 -6.82 4.34
CA LEU A 57 6.67 -7.57 3.86
C LEU A 57 7.12 -8.59 4.90
N GLU A 58 7.52 -9.74 4.43
CA GLU A 58 8.19 -10.76 5.23
C GLU A 58 9.60 -10.26 5.60
N PRO A 59 9.90 -10.03 6.88
CA PRO A 59 11.24 -9.64 7.29
C PRO A 59 12.19 -10.82 7.18
N GLN A 60 13.38 -10.58 6.62
CA GLN A 60 14.49 -11.50 6.54
C GLN A 60 15.71 -10.86 7.19
N GLU A 61 16.71 -11.64 7.56
CA GLU A 61 17.92 -11.14 8.25
C GLU A 61 18.56 -9.94 7.52
N TYR A 62 18.59 -9.96 6.19
CA TYR A 62 19.21 -8.91 5.37
C TYR A 62 18.32 -8.36 4.25
N SER A 63 17.03 -8.71 4.23
CA SER A 63 16.13 -8.27 3.17
C SER A 63 14.66 -8.26 3.62
N PHE A 64 13.83 -7.63 2.82
CA PHE A 64 12.38 -7.57 3.01
C PHE A 64 11.72 -7.90 1.69
N ARG A 65 10.74 -8.79 1.69
CA ARG A 65 10.11 -9.29 0.46
C ARG A 65 8.62 -9.57 0.62
N ALA A 66 7.93 -9.66 -0.51
CA ALA A 66 6.54 -10.11 -0.53
C ALA A 66 6.40 -11.50 0.13
N THR A 67 5.43 -11.63 1.01
CA THR A 67 5.15 -12.85 1.78
C THR A 67 4.97 -14.05 0.86
N ASP A 68 5.66 -15.15 1.15
CA ASP A 68 5.61 -16.39 0.37
C ASP A 68 5.89 -16.23 -1.13
N GLY A 69 6.54 -15.14 -1.54
CA GLY A 69 6.75 -14.81 -2.95
C GLY A 69 5.46 -14.54 -3.72
N ALA A 70 4.42 -14.10 -3.01
CA ALA A 70 3.11 -13.73 -3.55
C ALA A 70 2.83 -12.24 -3.29
N LEU A 71 2.85 -11.43 -4.33
CA LEU A 71 2.61 -9.99 -4.18
C LEU A 71 1.13 -9.74 -3.89
N THR A 72 0.86 -9.11 -2.75
CA THR A 72 -0.50 -8.83 -2.27
C THR A 72 -0.58 -7.41 -1.74
N VAL A 73 -1.53 -6.64 -2.26
CA VAL A 73 -1.97 -5.39 -1.64
C VAL A 73 -3.09 -5.70 -0.66
N TYR A 74 -3.08 -5.08 0.49
CA TYR A 74 -4.15 -5.20 1.49
C TYR A 74 -4.90 -3.88 1.58
N LYS A 75 -6.22 -3.95 1.47
CA LYS A 75 -7.14 -2.83 1.66
C LYS A 75 -7.81 -2.97 3.02
N SER A 76 -7.73 -1.94 3.87
CA SER A 76 -8.41 -1.97 5.16
C SER A 76 -9.93 -1.93 4.99
N GLY A 77 -10.63 -2.62 5.86
CA GLY A 77 -12.08 -2.58 6.01
C GLY A 77 -12.46 -2.19 7.44
N LYS A 78 -13.74 -2.29 7.78
CA LYS A 78 -14.24 -1.93 9.13
C LYS A 78 -13.66 -2.82 10.24
N LYS A 79 -13.42 -4.11 9.97
CA LYS A 79 -12.96 -5.10 10.97
C LYS A 79 -11.89 -6.06 10.47
N SER A 80 -11.49 -5.97 9.19
CA SER A 80 -10.53 -6.90 8.59
C SER A 80 -9.89 -6.30 7.37
N TRP A 81 -8.77 -6.88 6.95
CA TRP A 81 -8.08 -6.54 5.72
C TRP A 81 -8.51 -7.46 4.58
N ARG A 82 -8.76 -6.87 3.41
CA ARG A 82 -9.06 -7.59 2.18
C ARG A 82 -7.82 -7.70 1.31
N LYS A 83 -7.48 -8.92 0.88
CA LYS A 83 -6.41 -9.19 -0.09
C LYS A 83 -6.84 -8.76 -1.48
N LEU A 84 -5.98 -8.04 -2.18
CA LEU A 84 -6.14 -7.58 -3.55
C LEU A 84 -4.98 -8.15 -4.37
N THR A 85 -5.24 -9.22 -5.13
CA THR A 85 -4.18 -10.00 -5.81
C THR A 85 -4.39 -10.14 -7.31
N ARG A 86 -5.57 -9.78 -7.81
CA ARG A 86 -5.93 -10.03 -9.21
C ARG A 86 -5.04 -9.23 -10.17
N GLY A 87 -4.23 -9.91 -10.96
CA GLY A 87 -3.26 -9.30 -11.87
C GLY A 87 -1.87 -9.07 -11.26
N LEU A 88 -1.70 -9.34 -9.96
CA LEU A 88 -0.38 -9.35 -9.31
C LEU A 88 0.27 -10.74 -9.39
N PRO A 89 1.60 -10.84 -9.50
CA PRO A 89 2.30 -12.12 -9.53
C PRO A 89 2.16 -12.85 -8.18
N GLN A 90 1.70 -14.10 -8.23
CA GLN A 90 1.37 -14.92 -7.05
C GLN A 90 2.35 -16.07 -6.81
N LYS A 91 3.43 -16.15 -7.58
CA LYS A 91 4.49 -17.16 -7.41
C LYS A 91 5.84 -16.56 -7.76
N ASN A 92 6.85 -16.88 -6.97
CA ASN A 92 8.24 -16.45 -7.20
C ASN A 92 8.42 -14.93 -7.32
N ALA A 93 7.53 -14.18 -6.70
CA ALA A 93 7.52 -12.71 -6.70
C ALA A 93 8.14 -12.17 -5.40
N TYR A 94 9.42 -12.43 -5.19
CA TYR A 94 10.16 -11.99 -4.01
C TYR A 94 10.54 -10.50 -4.12
N LEU A 95 9.52 -9.68 -4.38
CA LEU A 95 9.64 -8.25 -4.60
C LEU A 95 9.60 -7.49 -3.27
N SER A 96 10.36 -6.40 -3.22
CA SER A 96 10.31 -5.44 -2.10
C SER A 96 9.64 -4.16 -2.55
N ILE A 97 8.74 -3.64 -1.72
CA ILE A 97 8.11 -2.34 -1.89
C ILE A 97 8.56 -1.48 -0.72
N LEU A 98 9.38 -0.47 -1.02
CA LEU A 98 10.15 0.26 -0.03
C LEU A 98 9.73 1.73 0.05
N ARG A 99 9.88 2.32 1.23
CA ARG A 99 9.71 3.75 1.47
C ARG A 99 8.33 4.26 1.06
N GLN A 100 8.27 5.37 0.32
CA GLN A 100 7.06 6.02 -0.17
C GLN A 100 6.65 5.50 -1.56
N ALA A 101 6.96 4.25 -1.88
CA ALA A 101 6.70 3.69 -3.21
C ALA A 101 5.24 3.26 -3.43
N MET A 102 4.28 3.97 -2.84
CA MET A 102 2.84 3.75 -3.05
C MET A 102 2.07 5.06 -2.93
N ASP A 103 1.12 5.28 -3.86
CA ASP A 103 0.25 6.45 -3.84
C ASP A 103 -1.13 6.15 -4.47
N SER A 104 -2.06 7.08 -4.32
CA SER A 104 -3.40 7.03 -4.91
C SER A 104 -3.74 8.37 -5.57
N ASP A 105 -4.51 8.34 -6.65
CA ASP A 105 -5.07 9.54 -7.26
C ASP A 105 -6.46 9.89 -6.69
N SER A 106 -7.04 11.00 -7.17
CA SER A 106 -8.35 11.49 -6.74
C SER A 106 -9.52 11.07 -7.64
N LEU A 107 -9.28 10.21 -8.63
CA LEU A 107 -10.32 9.77 -9.58
C LEU A 107 -11.37 8.86 -8.90
N ASP A 108 -12.48 8.63 -9.58
CA ASP A 108 -13.55 7.73 -9.18
C ASP A 108 -13.85 6.72 -10.31
N PRO A 109 -13.54 5.42 -10.12
CA PRO A 109 -12.83 4.79 -8.99
C PRO A 109 -11.39 5.32 -8.81
N ALA A 110 -10.85 5.20 -7.59
CA ALA A 110 -9.50 5.66 -7.32
C ALA A 110 -8.43 4.82 -8.04
N GLY A 111 -7.48 5.49 -8.65
CA GLY A 111 -6.24 4.86 -9.07
C GLY A 111 -5.34 4.60 -7.87
N ILE A 112 -4.77 3.41 -7.81
CA ILE A 112 -3.77 3.02 -6.80
C ILE A 112 -2.52 2.57 -7.52
N TYR A 113 -1.37 3.07 -7.09
CA TYR A 113 -0.08 2.85 -7.75
C TYR A 113 0.97 2.43 -6.75
N PHE A 114 1.85 1.51 -7.13
CA PHE A 114 3.05 1.24 -6.34
C PHE A 114 4.22 0.81 -7.21
N GLY A 115 5.42 1.11 -6.72
CA GLY A 115 6.69 0.77 -7.33
C GLY A 115 7.42 -0.31 -6.53
N THR A 116 8.25 -1.10 -7.22
CA THR A 116 9.06 -2.16 -6.61
C THR A 116 10.54 -1.84 -6.68
N ALA A 117 11.33 -2.41 -5.77
CA ALA A 117 12.78 -2.38 -5.86
C ALA A 117 13.33 -3.12 -7.11
N GLY A 118 12.50 -3.93 -7.77
CA GLY A 118 12.80 -4.57 -9.05
C GLY A 118 12.53 -3.70 -10.27
N GLY A 119 12.15 -2.41 -10.10
CA GLY A 119 11.95 -1.47 -11.20
C GLY A 119 10.64 -1.65 -11.97
N GLN A 120 9.60 -2.16 -11.33
CA GLN A 120 8.26 -2.29 -11.92
C GLN A 120 7.30 -1.35 -11.21
N VAL A 121 6.43 -0.68 -11.96
CA VAL A 121 5.28 0.07 -11.46
C VAL A 121 4.02 -0.73 -11.74
N PHE A 122 3.24 -1.01 -10.70
CA PHE A 122 1.91 -1.58 -10.80
C PHE A 122 0.86 -0.50 -10.61
N ALA A 123 -0.22 -0.59 -11.40
CA ALA A 123 -1.34 0.33 -11.36
C ALA A 123 -2.67 -0.43 -11.33
N SER A 124 -3.61 0.12 -10.57
CA SER A 124 -5.02 -0.23 -10.57
C SER A 124 -5.83 1.04 -10.83
N ASN A 125 -6.90 0.96 -11.58
CA ASN A 125 -7.86 2.04 -11.83
C ASN A 125 -9.28 1.70 -11.33
N ASP A 126 -9.39 0.77 -10.39
CA ASP A 126 -10.64 0.24 -9.87
C ASP A 126 -10.56 -0.04 -8.34
N ASP A 127 -10.04 0.93 -7.59
CA ASP A 127 -9.86 0.85 -6.13
C ASP A 127 -9.01 -0.34 -5.68
N GLY A 128 -8.05 -0.77 -6.51
CA GLY A 128 -7.18 -1.91 -6.22
C GLY A 128 -7.78 -3.28 -6.54
N THR A 129 -8.94 -3.34 -7.21
CA THR A 129 -9.61 -4.62 -7.52
C THR A 129 -8.82 -5.43 -8.54
N THR A 130 -8.28 -4.76 -9.58
CA THR A 130 -7.41 -5.39 -10.59
C THR A 130 -6.14 -4.59 -10.80
N TRP A 131 -5.05 -5.28 -11.13
CA TRP A 131 -3.73 -4.71 -11.26
C TRP A 131 -3.10 -5.04 -12.60
N LYS A 132 -2.29 -4.12 -13.12
CA LYS A 132 -1.45 -4.32 -14.29
C LYS A 132 -0.09 -3.67 -14.09
N VAL A 133 0.92 -4.15 -14.81
CA VAL A 133 2.20 -3.47 -14.91
C VAL A 133 2.02 -2.26 -15.80
N ALA A 134 2.24 -1.08 -15.25
CA ALA A 134 2.18 0.20 -15.99
C ALA A 134 3.53 0.55 -16.60
N ALA A 135 4.63 0.21 -15.92
CA ALA A 135 5.99 0.39 -16.41
C ALA A 135 6.90 -0.70 -15.84
N GLY A 136 7.97 -1.03 -16.56
CA GLY A 136 8.97 -2.01 -16.13
C GLY A 136 10.37 -1.61 -16.58
N HIS A 137 11.37 -2.39 -16.13
CA HIS A 137 12.79 -2.15 -16.47
C HIS A 137 13.33 -0.78 -16.02
N LEU A 138 12.72 -0.21 -14.96
CA LEU A 138 13.20 1.02 -14.33
C LEU A 138 14.27 0.69 -13.28
N PRO A 139 15.05 1.68 -12.83
CA PRO A 139 15.84 1.53 -11.61
C PRO A 139 14.96 1.19 -10.40
N PRO A 140 15.55 0.76 -9.25
CA PRO A 140 14.80 0.55 -8.02
C PRO A 140 13.94 1.76 -7.66
N ILE A 141 12.66 1.52 -7.37
CA ILE A 141 11.67 2.58 -7.11
C ILE A 141 11.48 2.71 -5.59
N TYR A 142 11.73 3.89 -5.06
CA TYR A 142 11.57 4.22 -3.64
C TYR A 142 10.46 5.23 -3.34
N SER A 143 9.92 5.85 -4.38
CA SER A 143 8.82 6.80 -4.28
C SER A 143 7.92 6.73 -5.51
N VAL A 144 6.62 6.84 -5.29
CA VAL A 144 5.60 7.00 -6.32
C VAL A 144 4.73 8.18 -5.91
N THR A 145 4.44 9.06 -6.85
CA THR A 145 3.50 10.17 -6.66
C THR A 145 2.52 10.17 -7.81
N ALA A 146 1.25 10.10 -7.50
CA ALA A 146 0.15 10.19 -8.47
C ALA A 146 -0.36 11.62 -8.57
N ALA A 147 -0.68 12.05 -9.79
CA ALA A 147 -1.31 13.33 -10.05
C ALA A 147 -2.35 13.18 -11.16
N VAL A 148 -3.48 13.87 -11.00
CA VAL A 148 -4.47 14.03 -12.07
C VAL A 148 -4.11 15.33 -12.80
N VAL A 149 -3.90 15.22 -14.10
CA VAL A 149 -3.66 16.37 -14.98
C VAL A 149 -4.93 16.62 -15.78
N GLU A 150 -5.33 17.89 -15.87
CA GLU A 150 -6.46 18.35 -16.67
C GLU A 150 -6.06 18.60 -18.13
#